data_88d6cc71f600c85e0e034765649a54dd
#
_entry.id   88d6cc71f600c85e0e034765649a54dd
#
_cell.length_a   1.000
_cell.length_b   1.000
_cell.length_c   1.000
_cell.angle_alpha   90.00
_cell.angle_beta   90.00
_cell.angle_gamma   90.00
#
_symmetry.space_group_name_H-M   'P 1'
#
loop_
_entity.id
_entity.type
_entity.pdbx_description
1 polymer ?
#
loop_
_entity_poly.entity_id
_entity_poly.type
_entity_poly.pdbx_seq_one_letter_code
_entity_poly.pdbx_strand_id
1 'polypeptide(L)'
;MIEEKTYKIVYRKQFLEDIQLHKRAGRKSVLVKLAAIIEELKKHPMRGTGKPEPLIGDRRGQWPRRITAKHRLIYEIYEDVVTVDLISAAEHYGHK
;
A
#
# COMPACT_ATOMS: atom_id res chain seq x y z
N MET A 1 14.02 -25.41 -9.92
CA MET A 1 13.77 -23.99 -10.19
C MET A 1 12.71 -23.46 -9.25
N ILE A 2 12.93 -22.29 -8.70
CA ILE A 2 12.01 -21.69 -7.75
C ILE A 2 11.15 -20.68 -8.46
N GLU A 3 9.84 -20.87 -8.38
CA GLU A 3 8.92 -19.90 -8.95
C GLU A 3 8.72 -18.77 -7.96
N GLU A 4 8.75 -17.56 -8.47
CA GLU A 4 8.42 -16.41 -7.66
C GLU A 4 6.92 -16.34 -7.46
N LYS A 5 6.53 -16.02 -6.23
CA LYS A 5 5.14 -15.74 -5.97
C LYS A 5 4.76 -14.42 -6.61
N THR A 6 3.58 -14.36 -7.15
CA THR A 6 3.00 -13.11 -7.60
C THR A 6 1.73 -12.89 -6.79
N TYR A 7 1.72 -11.84 -6.01
CA TYR A 7 0.60 -11.56 -5.12
C TYR A 7 -0.54 -10.94 -5.89
N LYS A 8 -1.74 -11.43 -5.61
CA LYS A 8 -2.94 -10.81 -6.13
C LYS A 8 -3.19 -9.51 -5.37
N ILE A 9 -3.61 -8.46 -6.06
CA ILE A 9 -3.88 -7.18 -5.43
C ILE A 9 -5.38 -6.98 -5.33
N VAL A 10 -5.85 -6.68 -4.12
CA VAL A 10 -7.26 -6.42 -3.86
C VAL A 10 -7.38 -4.98 -3.36
N TYR A 11 -8.43 -4.30 -3.76
CA TYR A 11 -8.63 -2.88 -3.48
C TYR A 11 -9.84 -2.70 -2.58
N ARG A 12 -9.62 -2.09 -1.41
CA ARG A 12 -10.72 -1.76 -0.52
C ARG A 12 -11.39 -0.47 -0.95
N LYS A 13 -12.62 -0.29 -0.52
CA LYS A 13 -13.38 0.89 -0.86
C LYS A 13 -12.64 2.17 -0.45
N GLN A 14 -12.09 2.20 0.75
CA GLN A 14 -11.38 3.38 1.22
C GLN A 14 -10.19 3.69 0.31
N PHE A 15 -9.47 2.67 -0.12
CA PHE A 15 -8.34 2.89 -1.03
C PHE A 15 -8.82 3.54 -2.33
N LEU A 16 -9.91 3.03 -2.89
CA LEU A 16 -10.43 3.59 -4.15
C LEU A 16 -10.90 5.03 -3.97
N GLU A 17 -11.49 5.34 -2.83
CA GLU A 17 -11.90 6.71 -2.53
C GLU A 17 -10.68 7.62 -2.42
N ASP A 18 -9.60 7.12 -1.81
CA ASP A 18 -8.37 7.90 -1.68
C ASP A 18 -7.76 8.20 -3.04
N ILE A 19 -7.82 7.24 -3.95
CA ILE A 19 -7.32 7.46 -5.32
C ILE A 19 -8.10 8.58 -5.99
N GLN A 20 -9.42 8.58 -5.84
CA GLN A 20 -10.24 9.65 -6.41
C GLN A 20 -9.89 10.99 -5.79
N LEU A 21 -9.63 11.01 -4.50
CA LEU A 21 -9.21 12.23 -3.81
C LEU A 21 -7.93 12.79 -4.43
N HIS A 22 -6.94 11.93 -4.63
CA HIS A 22 -5.67 12.37 -5.22
C HIS A 22 -5.87 12.87 -6.64
N LYS A 23 -6.73 12.21 -7.41
CA LYS A 23 -7.02 12.65 -8.78
C LYS A 23 -7.66 14.02 -8.80
N ARG A 24 -8.66 14.25 -7.94
CA ARG A 24 -9.34 15.54 -7.90
C ARG A 24 -8.41 16.64 -7.43
N ALA A 25 -7.47 16.32 -6.58
CA ALA A 25 -6.52 17.31 -6.07
C ALA A 25 -5.34 17.53 -7.03
N GLY A 26 -5.30 16.82 -8.14
CA GLY A 26 -4.23 17.00 -9.12
C GLY A 26 -2.88 16.49 -8.70
N ARG A 27 -2.85 15.51 -7.80
CA ARG A 27 -1.59 14.99 -7.25
C ARG A 27 -1.01 13.90 -8.14
N LYS A 28 -0.56 14.29 -9.32
CA LYS A 28 -0.07 13.32 -10.29
C LYS A 28 1.14 12.54 -9.81
N SER A 29 2.05 13.20 -9.12
CA SER A 29 3.25 12.51 -8.63
C SER A 29 2.90 11.46 -7.59
N VAL A 30 1.88 11.70 -6.77
CA VAL A 30 1.42 10.71 -5.81
C VAL A 30 0.90 9.49 -6.55
N LEU A 31 0.09 9.70 -7.57
CA LEU A 31 -0.49 8.60 -8.34
C LEU A 31 0.57 7.78 -9.07
N VAL A 32 1.57 8.46 -9.65
CA VAL A 32 2.64 7.75 -10.34
C VAL A 32 3.44 6.90 -9.36
N LYS A 33 3.81 7.46 -8.22
CA LYS A 33 4.59 6.71 -7.25
C LYS A 33 3.79 5.57 -6.67
N LEU A 34 2.50 5.79 -6.42
CA LEU A 34 1.64 4.76 -5.90
C LEU A 34 1.54 3.59 -6.87
N ALA A 35 1.40 3.87 -8.17
CA ALA A 35 1.35 2.81 -9.16
C ALA A 35 2.64 1.98 -9.16
N ALA A 36 3.79 2.64 -9.02
CA ALA A 36 5.06 1.93 -8.97
C ALA A 36 5.16 1.05 -7.73
N ILE A 37 4.70 1.57 -6.58
CA ILE A 37 4.72 0.79 -5.34
C ILE A 37 3.83 -0.45 -5.48
N ILE A 38 2.65 -0.29 -6.07
CA ILE A 38 1.74 -1.42 -6.24
C ILE A 38 2.38 -2.50 -7.10
N GLU A 39 3.13 -2.11 -8.14
CA GLU A 39 3.84 -3.11 -8.94
C GLU A 39 4.88 -3.86 -8.10
N GLU A 40 5.56 -3.16 -7.20
CA GLU A 40 6.49 -3.83 -6.29
C GLU A 40 5.79 -4.81 -5.38
N LEU A 41 4.60 -4.44 -4.90
CA LEU A 41 3.86 -5.29 -3.96
C LEU A 41 3.51 -6.63 -4.55
N LYS A 42 3.38 -6.70 -5.85
CA LYS A 42 3.05 -7.97 -6.50
C LYS A 42 4.13 -9.02 -6.27
N LYS A 43 5.35 -8.61 -6.05
CA LYS A 43 6.45 -9.54 -5.83
C LYS A 43 7.09 -9.39 -4.46
N HIS A 44 7.14 -8.18 -3.93
CA HIS A 44 7.87 -7.90 -2.69
C HIS A 44 7.05 -7.04 -1.75
N PRO A 45 6.00 -7.61 -1.13
CA PRO A 45 5.15 -6.79 -0.25
C PRO A 45 5.81 -6.43 1.07
N MET A 46 6.91 -7.08 1.43
CA MET A 46 7.55 -6.83 2.73
C MET A 46 8.79 -5.97 2.64
N ARG A 47 9.18 -5.53 1.44
CA ARG A 47 10.37 -4.70 1.29
C ARG A 47 10.26 -3.85 0.04
N GLY A 48 11.05 -2.80 -0.02
CA GLY A 48 11.12 -1.96 -1.20
C GLY A 48 10.88 -0.50 -0.88
N THR A 49 10.39 0.23 -1.86
CA THR A 49 10.19 1.67 -1.80
C THR A 49 9.25 2.05 -0.65
N GLY A 50 9.59 3.13 0.06
CA GLY A 50 8.72 3.65 1.10
C GLY A 50 8.93 3.03 2.47
N LYS A 51 10.00 2.26 2.64
CA LYS A 51 10.42 1.71 3.93
C LYS A 51 9.31 0.97 4.65
N PRO A 52 8.82 -0.13 4.08
CA PRO A 52 7.76 -0.89 4.73
C PRO A 52 8.24 -1.54 6.02
N GLU A 53 7.46 -1.39 7.06
CA GLU A 53 7.67 -2.03 8.35
C GLU A 53 6.33 -2.40 8.91
N PRO A 54 6.17 -3.60 9.50
CA PRO A 54 4.87 -3.94 10.05
C PRO A 54 4.49 -3.00 11.19
N LEU A 55 3.25 -2.60 11.22
CA LEU A 55 2.75 -1.72 12.28
C LEU A 55 2.43 -2.55 13.51
N ILE A 56 2.50 -1.89 14.67
CA ILE A 56 2.24 -2.54 15.94
C ILE A 56 1.02 -1.92 16.59
N GLY A 57 0.62 -2.49 17.73
CA GLY A 57 -0.52 -1.98 18.49
C GLY A 57 -1.82 -2.28 17.76
N ASP A 58 -2.68 -1.29 17.72
CA ASP A 58 -4.01 -1.44 17.11
C ASP A 58 -3.95 -1.73 15.63
N ARG A 59 -2.82 -1.44 15.00
CA ARG A 59 -2.68 -1.66 13.56
C ARG A 59 -1.83 -2.88 13.24
N ARG A 60 -1.70 -3.77 14.19
CA ARG A 60 -0.93 -4.98 13.97
C ARG A 60 -1.47 -5.73 12.76
N GLY A 61 -0.56 -6.20 11.91
CA GLY A 61 -0.94 -6.88 10.67
C GLY A 61 -0.97 -5.98 9.46
N GLN A 62 -0.89 -4.67 9.67
CA GLN A 62 -0.88 -3.72 8.57
C GLN A 62 0.53 -3.25 8.29
N TRP A 63 0.77 -2.89 7.04
CA TRP A 63 2.06 -2.43 6.56
C TRP A 63 1.91 -1.09 5.89
N PRO A 64 2.84 -0.16 6.12
CA PRO A 64 2.81 1.12 5.42
C PRO A 64 3.86 1.17 4.33
N ARG A 65 3.58 1.93 3.30
CA ARG A 65 4.59 2.38 2.35
C ARG A 65 4.46 3.88 2.23
N ARG A 66 5.56 4.59 2.45
CA ARG A 66 5.53 6.05 2.32
C ARG A 66 5.38 6.42 0.85
N ILE A 67 4.38 7.22 0.54
CA ILE A 67 4.22 7.78 -0.79
C ILE A 67 4.84 9.16 -0.83
N THR A 68 4.46 10.00 0.12
CA THR A 68 5.05 11.34 0.31
C THR A 68 5.20 11.55 1.81
N ALA A 69 5.67 12.74 2.20
CA ALA A 69 5.76 13.06 3.63
C ALA A 69 4.40 13.01 4.31
N LYS A 70 3.32 13.24 3.56
CA LYS A 70 1.97 13.27 4.12
C LYS A 70 1.18 11.99 3.93
N HIS A 71 1.46 11.25 2.89
CA HIS A 71 0.59 10.15 2.49
C HIS A 71 1.27 8.82 2.57
N ARG A 72 0.54 7.84 3.04
CA ARG A 72 1.00 6.45 3.16
C ARG A 72 0.01 5.53 2.47
N LEU A 73 0.55 4.50 1.85
CA LEU A 73 -0.25 3.36 1.44
C LEU A 73 -0.27 2.38 2.61
N ILE A 74 -1.45 1.98 3.02
CA ILE A 74 -1.62 0.98 4.08
C ILE A 74 -2.19 -0.27 3.46
N TYR A 75 -1.61 -1.42 3.79
CA TYR A 75 -2.06 -2.68 3.22
C TYR A 75 -1.86 -3.83 4.18
N GLU A 76 -2.48 -4.96 3.89
CA GLU A 76 -2.30 -6.21 4.63
C GLU A 76 -1.87 -7.29 3.66
N ILE A 77 -1.10 -8.26 4.19
CA ILE A 77 -0.59 -9.36 3.39
C ILE A 77 -1.20 -10.65 3.91
N TYR A 78 -1.78 -11.41 3.00
CA TYR A 78 -2.36 -12.72 3.32
C TYR A 78 -1.56 -13.78 2.58
N GLU A 79 -0.62 -14.40 3.28
CA GLU A 79 0.32 -15.34 2.65
C GLU A 79 -0.37 -16.61 2.18
N ASP A 80 -1.38 -17.07 2.93
CA ASP A 80 -2.05 -18.33 2.60
C ASP A 80 -2.79 -18.26 1.28
N VAL A 81 -3.23 -17.08 0.88
CA VAL A 81 -3.90 -16.88 -0.41
C VAL A 81 -3.11 -15.96 -1.33
N VAL A 82 -1.86 -15.72 -1.01
CA VAL A 82 -0.89 -14.93 -1.80
C VAL A 82 -1.56 -13.65 -2.30
N THR A 83 -2.09 -12.86 -1.35
CA THR A 83 -2.89 -11.68 -1.68
C THR A 83 -2.42 -10.49 -0.85
N VAL A 84 -2.41 -9.31 -1.48
CA VAL A 84 -2.17 -8.05 -0.79
C VAL A 84 -3.44 -7.22 -0.90
N ASP A 85 -3.93 -6.77 0.25
CA ASP A 85 -5.17 -6.04 0.36
C ASP A 85 -4.84 -4.57 0.60
N LEU A 86 -5.14 -3.71 -0.37
CA LEU A 86 -4.86 -2.28 -0.27
C LEU A 86 -5.98 -1.60 0.50
N ILE A 87 -5.65 -1.05 1.66
CA ILE A 87 -6.63 -0.52 2.60
C ILE A 87 -6.87 0.96 2.40
N SER A 88 -5.81 1.76 2.31
CA SER A 88 -5.94 3.21 2.17
C SER A 88 -4.68 3.78 1.57
N ALA A 89 -4.76 4.99 1.02
CA ALA A 89 -3.63 5.60 0.35
C ALA A 89 -3.50 7.11 0.61
N ALA A 90 -4.30 7.66 1.52
CA ALA A 90 -4.26 9.10 1.76
C ALA A 90 -3.84 9.43 3.17
N GLU A 91 -4.22 8.60 4.12
CA GLU A 91 -4.02 8.92 5.51
C GLU A 91 -2.64 8.62 6.01
N HIS A 92 -2.22 9.44 6.95
CA HIS A 92 -0.96 9.27 7.63
C HIS A 92 -1.23 8.41 8.85
N TYR A 93 -0.76 7.18 8.86
CA TYR A 93 -1.01 6.30 10.00
C TYR A 93 -0.39 6.92 11.26
N GLY A 94 -1.01 6.67 12.40
CA GLY A 94 -0.52 7.21 13.66
C GLY A 94 -0.76 8.70 13.82
N HIS A 95 -1.41 9.32 12.87
CA HIS A 95 -1.73 10.72 12.96
C HIS A 95 -2.89 10.96 13.90
N LYS A 96 -2.77 11.98 14.67
CA LYS A 96 -3.84 12.32 15.61
C LYS A 96 -4.79 13.30 15.00
#